data_38319f29cb1bb55cc87f8de017a28104
#
_entry.id   38319f29cb1bb55cc87f8de017a28104
#
_cell.length_a   1.000
_cell.length_b   1.000
_cell.length_c   1.000
_cell.angle_alpha   90.00
_cell.angle_beta   90.00
_cell.angle_gamma   90.00
#
_symmetry.space_group_name_H-M   'P 1'
#
loop_
_entity.id
_entity.type
_entity.pdbx_description
1 polymer ?
#
loop_
_entity_poly.entity_id
_entity_poly.type
_entity_poly.pdbx_seq_one_letter_code
_entity_poly.pdbx_strand_id
1 'polypeptide(L)'
;MKEHSIGRVTIPTDVDVVPETLELLKRWGADAIRDCDGTDYPEELKNVDAKVYSTYYTTRKDNAWAKANPDEIQQMYIMTPFYTAVSDTISIHLMNHLYPDMLKVNDHDDITRWWEVIDRTTGEVLSSSEWSYDSATGDVTIHNAKEFHDYTVSFLAYIMWDPVHMYNAVTNGWTNFEKQITFDVRQPKTHKYSMERLRKFIKDNPHVDVIRYTTFFHQFTLIFDELAREKYVDWYGYSASVSPYILEQFEKEVGYKFRPEFIIDQGYMNNPYRIPSKEFTDFQAFQRREVAKLAKEMVDITHEGGKEAMMFLGDHWIGMEP
;
A
#
# COMPACT_ATOMS: atom_id res chain seq x y z
N MET A 1 -25.26 -16.52 -17.83
CA MET A 1 -25.55 -15.40 -16.91
C MET A 1 -26.88 -15.70 -16.28
N LYS A 2 -26.93 -15.78 -14.97
CA LYS A 2 -28.21 -15.84 -14.26
C LYS A 2 -28.96 -14.59 -14.62
N GLU A 3 -30.22 -14.70 -15.01
CA GLU A 3 -31.08 -13.56 -15.39
C GLU A 3 -31.43 -12.64 -14.20
N HIS A 4 -30.56 -12.67 -13.16
CA HIS A 4 -30.84 -12.03 -11.91
C HIS A 4 -30.29 -10.64 -11.90
N SER A 5 -31.22 -9.89 -11.59
CA SER A 5 -31.10 -8.74 -10.73
C SER A 5 -29.97 -7.77 -11.06
N ILE A 6 -30.34 -6.63 -11.07
CA ILE A 6 -29.46 -5.45 -11.06
C ILE A 6 -28.66 -5.32 -9.74
N GLY A 7 -28.59 -6.39 -8.89
CA GLY A 7 -27.84 -6.41 -7.64
C GLY A 7 -28.25 -5.30 -6.67
N ARG A 8 -29.53 -5.03 -6.52
CA ARG A 8 -30.04 -3.93 -5.69
C ARG A 8 -29.94 -4.19 -4.20
N VAL A 9 -30.08 -5.45 -3.79
CA VAL A 9 -29.95 -5.85 -2.38
C VAL A 9 -28.86 -6.91 -2.29
N THR A 10 -27.72 -6.50 -1.77
CA THR A 10 -26.53 -7.38 -1.60
C THR A 10 -26.33 -7.69 -0.13
N ILE A 11 -26.26 -8.97 0.21
CA ILE A 11 -25.99 -9.45 1.58
C ILE A 11 -24.51 -9.82 1.69
N PRO A 12 -23.77 -9.23 2.63
CA PRO A 12 -22.43 -9.71 2.97
C PRO A 12 -22.55 -11.08 3.63
N THR A 13 -21.60 -11.97 3.33
CA THR A 13 -21.58 -13.33 3.88
C THR A 13 -20.18 -13.77 4.24
N ASP A 14 -20.10 -14.73 5.15
CA ASP A 14 -18.89 -15.41 5.56
C ASP A 14 -19.19 -16.89 5.85
N VAL A 15 -18.15 -17.69 6.02
CA VAL A 15 -18.23 -19.14 6.29
C VAL A 15 -19.07 -19.46 7.53
N ASP A 16 -19.06 -18.59 8.53
CA ASP A 16 -19.73 -18.81 9.82
C ASP A 16 -21.21 -18.38 9.84
N VAL A 17 -21.72 -17.76 8.77
CA VAL A 17 -23.08 -17.17 8.73
C VAL A 17 -23.91 -17.62 7.53
N VAL A 18 -23.62 -18.80 6.99
CA VAL A 18 -24.33 -19.35 5.82
C VAL A 18 -25.85 -19.52 6.04
N PRO A 19 -26.32 -20.10 7.15
CA PRO A 19 -27.75 -20.23 7.41
C PRO A 19 -28.50 -18.89 7.43
N GLU A 20 -27.89 -17.89 8.11
CA GLU A 20 -28.44 -16.53 8.20
C GLU A 20 -28.46 -15.85 6.83
N THR A 21 -27.39 -16.03 6.04
CA THR A 21 -27.32 -15.51 4.67
C THR A 21 -28.46 -16.08 3.81
N LEU A 22 -28.71 -17.38 3.84
CA LEU A 22 -29.78 -18.03 3.08
C LEU A 22 -31.17 -17.59 3.55
N GLU A 23 -31.38 -17.40 4.86
CA GLU A 23 -32.61 -16.86 5.40
C GLU A 23 -32.85 -15.43 4.94
N LEU A 24 -31.83 -14.55 5.03
CA LEU A 24 -31.93 -13.15 4.64
C LEU A 24 -32.17 -12.99 3.13
N LEU A 25 -31.50 -13.77 2.29
CA LEU A 25 -31.75 -13.81 0.85
C LEU A 25 -33.25 -14.03 0.58
N LYS A 26 -33.84 -15.03 1.22
CA LYS A 26 -35.26 -15.35 1.04
C LYS A 26 -36.18 -14.29 1.66
N ARG A 27 -35.88 -13.86 2.89
CA ARG A 27 -36.74 -12.95 3.67
C ARG A 27 -36.80 -11.55 3.09
N TRP A 28 -35.66 -11.05 2.57
CA TRP A 28 -35.55 -9.71 2.02
C TRP A 28 -35.74 -9.66 0.50
N GLY A 29 -35.86 -10.83 -0.15
CA GLY A 29 -35.82 -10.88 -1.61
C GLY A 29 -34.51 -10.33 -2.15
N ALA A 30 -33.42 -10.57 -1.44
CA ALA A 30 -32.12 -10.12 -1.88
C ALA A 30 -31.68 -10.97 -3.07
N ASP A 31 -30.96 -10.33 -3.99
CA ASP A 31 -30.64 -10.87 -5.30
C ASP A 31 -29.13 -10.92 -5.56
N ALA A 32 -28.35 -10.57 -4.54
CA ALA A 32 -26.89 -10.67 -4.58
C ALA A 32 -26.28 -11.03 -3.22
N ILE A 33 -25.15 -11.70 -3.27
CA ILE A 33 -24.27 -11.92 -2.12
C ILE A 33 -22.87 -11.40 -2.43
N ARG A 34 -22.16 -10.97 -1.40
CA ARG A 34 -20.74 -10.63 -1.48
C ARG A 34 -19.97 -11.26 -0.34
N ASP A 35 -18.72 -11.60 -0.60
CA ASP A 35 -17.79 -12.03 0.45
C ASP A 35 -17.49 -10.90 1.45
N CYS A 36 -17.07 -11.28 2.64
CA CYS A 36 -16.50 -10.36 3.62
C CYS A 36 -14.99 -10.23 3.37
N ASP A 37 -14.64 -9.22 2.56
CA ASP A 37 -13.25 -8.82 2.31
C ASP A 37 -12.31 -9.95 1.85
N GLY A 38 -12.80 -10.76 0.91
CA GLY A 38 -12.02 -11.80 0.24
C GLY A 38 -11.91 -13.10 1.04
N THR A 39 -12.89 -13.40 1.86
CA THR A 39 -13.08 -14.75 2.41
C THR A 39 -13.60 -15.70 1.32
N ASP A 40 -13.28 -16.98 1.44
CA ASP A 40 -13.76 -17.99 0.48
C ASP A 40 -15.26 -18.21 0.64
N TYR A 41 -15.95 -18.44 -0.50
CA TYR A 41 -17.35 -18.82 -0.47
C TYR A 41 -17.52 -20.27 -0.04
N PRO A 42 -18.38 -20.57 0.94
CA PRO A 42 -18.82 -21.93 1.24
C PRO A 42 -19.52 -22.56 0.04
N GLU A 43 -19.41 -23.89 -0.09
CA GLU A 43 -20.00 -24.62 -1.24
C GLU A 43 -21.50 -24.38 -1.39
N GLU A 44 -22.21 -24.24 -0.27
CA GLU A 44 -23.64 -23.99 -0.23
C GLU A 44 -24.03 -22.67 -0.91
N LEU A 45 -23.14 -21.68 -0.87
CA LEU A 45 -23.38 -20.35 -1.46
C LEU A 45 -22.89 -20.23 -2.90
N LYS A 46 -22.11 -21.17 -3.41
CA LYS A 46 -21.63 -21.14 -4.81
C LYS A 46 -22.73 -21.35 -5.83
N ASN A 47 -23.84 -21.99 -5.46
CA ASN A 47 -24.94 -22.33 -6.33
C ASN A 47 -26.26 -21.65 -5.96
N VAL A 48 -26.21 -20.60 -5.13
CA VAL A 48 -27.43 -19.83 -4.80
C VAL A 48 -28.00 -19.12 -6.03
N ASP A 49 -29.31 -18.89 -5.99
CA ASP A 49 -30.00 -18.11 -7.00
C ASP A 49 -29.85 -16.61 -6.71
N ALA A 50 -28.62 -16.14 -6.72
CA ALA A 50 -28.23 -14.75 -6.48
C ALA A 50 -26.95 -14.42 -7.25
N LYS A 51 -26.73 -13.15 -7.54
CA LYS A 51 -25.50 -12.67 -8.15
C LYS A 51 -24.37 -12.71 -7.13
N VAL A 52 -23.23 -13.31 -7.50
CA VAL A 52 -22.11 -13.53 -6.60
C VAL A 52 -21.00 -12.52 -6.86
N TYR A 53 -20.70 -11.71 -5.86
CA TYR A 53 -19.61 -10.72 -5.86
C TYR A 53 -18.46 -11.27 -5.04
N SER A 54 -17.26 -11.31 -5.62
CA SER A 54 -16.06 -11.72 -4.87
C SER A 54 -15.01 -10.62 -4.88
N THR A 55 -14.42 -10.37 -3.73
CA THR A 55 -13.35 -9.39 -3.55
C THR A 55 -12.03 -9.96 -4.06
N TYR A 56 -11.34 -9.18 -4.87
CA TYR A 56 -10.01 -9.51 -5.38
C TYR A 56 -8.99 -8.46 -4.95
N TYR A 57 -7.89 -8.94 -4.37
CA TYR A 57 -6.78 -8.09 -3.95
C TYR A 57 -5.62 -8.23 -4.92
N THR A 58 -5.26 -7.13 -5.59
CA THR A 58 -4.21 -7.11 -6.60
C THR A 58 -2.82 -7.24 -6.00
N THR A 59 -2.61 -6.65 -4.85
CA THR A 59 -1.29 -6.40 -4.24
C THR A 59 -0.95 -7.28 -3.04
N ARG A 60 -1.80 -8.23 -2.68
CA ARG A 60 -1.62 -9.11 -1.51
C ARG A 60 -2.31 -10.46 -1.67
N LYS A 61 -2.40 -11.26 -0.60
CA LYS A 61 -2.98 -12.62 -0.58
C LYS A 61 -2.12 -13.67 -1.30
N ASP A 62 -0.81 -13.43 -1.36
CA ASP A 62 0.17 -14.44 -1.75
C ASP A 62 1.53 -14.17 -1.05
N ASN A 63 1.59 -14.53 0.21
CA ASN A 63 2.81 -14.38 1.00
C ASN A 63 3.96 -15.27 0.51
N ALA A 64 3.65 -16.42 -0.10
CA ALA A 64 4.68 -17.32 -0.62
C ALA A 64 5.42 -16.65 -1.79
N TRP A 65 4.68 -16.01 -2.70
CA TRP A 65 5.27 -15.25 -3.79
C TRP A 65 6.06 -14.06 -3.30
N ALA A 66 5.51 -13.26 -2.38
CA ALA A 66 6.18 -12.09 -1.81
C ALA A 66 7.51 -12.47 -1.13
N LYS A 67 7.52 -13.53 -0.32
CA LYS A 67 8.75 -14.03 0.33
C LYS A 67 9.79 -14.53 -0.65
N ALA A 68 9.37 -15.10 -1.78
CA ALA A 68 10.25 -15.55 -2.85
C ALA A 68 10.77 -14.40 -3.73
N ASN A 69 10.20 -13.21 -3.62
CA ASN A 69 10.51 -12.03 -4.42
C ASN A 69 10.61 -10.77 -3.53
N PRO A 70 11.58 -10.71 -2.62
CA PRO A 70 11.64 -9.64 -1.61
C PRO A 70 11.80 -8.24 -2.21
N ASP A 71 12.44 -8.12 -3.39
CA ASP A 71 12.62 -6.83 -4.07
C ASP A 71 11.32 -6.29 -4.69
N GLU A 72 10.30 -7.14 -4.79
CA GLU A 72 8.98 -6.78 -5.31
C GLU A 72 8.00 -6.36 -4.19
N ILE A 73 8.42 -6.46 -2.92
CA ILE A 73 7.63 -6.01 -1.78
C ILE A 73 7.40 -4.50 -1.89
N GLN A 74 6.21 -4.08 -1.55
CA GLN A 74 5.83 -2.67 -1.54
C GLN A 74 6.73 -1.87 -0.58
N GLN A 75 7.10 -0.68 -0.99
CA GLN A 75 7.95 0.22 -0.22
C GLN A 75 7.26 1.56 0.01
N MET A 76 7.74 2.27 1.03
CA MET A 76 7.35 3.65 1.29
C MET A 76 8.54 4.45 1.80
N TYR A 77 8.43 5.79 1.73
CA TYR A 77 9.36 6.67 2.43
C TYR A 77 8.99 6.78 3.90
N ILE A 78 10.00 6.64 4.73
CA ILE A 78 9.94 6.91 6.17
C ILE A 78 10.88 8.09 6.46
N MET A 79 10.46 8.97 7.34
CA MET A 79 11.30 10.03 7.89
C MET A 79 11.51 9.79 9.38
N THR A 80 12.75 9.91 9.84
CA THR A 80 13.06 9.88 11.28
C THR A 80 12.41 11.07 11.99
N PRO A 81 12.20 11.01 13.32
CA PRO A 81 11.97 12.22 14.12
C PRO A 81 13.09 13.25 13.91
N PHE A 82 12.84 14.48 14.34
CA PHE A 82 13.89 15.50 14.41
C PHE A 82 14.88 15.17 15.52
N TYR A 83 16.17 15.22 15.20
CA TYR A 83 17.26 14.98 16.14
C TYR A 83 18.14 16.22 16.22
N THR A 84 18.19 16.85 17.38
CA THR A 84 19.04 18.02 17.62
C THR A 84 20.48 17.58 17.85
N ALA A 85 21.41 18.10 17.07
CA ALA A 85 22.83 17.83 17.25
C ALA A 85 23.38 18.59 18.49
N VAL A 86 24.11 17.86 19.34
CA VAL A 86 24.79 18.43 20.53
C VAL A 86 26.31 18.40 20.39
N SER A 87 26.81 17.99 19.24
CA SER A 87 28.21 17.97 18.86
C SER A 87 28.35 18.03 17.34
N ASP A 88 29.56 18.03 16.83
CA ASP A 88 29.87 18.00 15.39
C ASP A 88 29.58 16.63 14.72
N THR A 89 29.15 15.64 15.49
CA THR A 89 28.81 14.33 15.00
C THR A 89 27.52 13.86 15.68
N ILE A 90 26.55 13.39 14.90
CA ILE A 90 25.30 12.81 15.40
C ILE A 90 25.03 11.49 14.71
N SER A 91 24.60 10.47 15.48
CA SER A 91 24.15 9.17 14.97
C SER A 91 22.64 9.02 15.18
N ILE A 92 21.94 8.65 14.11
CA ILE A 92 20.49 8.51 14.06
C ILE A 92 20.17 7.08 13.66
N HIS A 93 19.54 6.33 14.58
CA HIS A 93 19.06 4.99 14.28
C HIS A 93 17.74 5.05 13.52
N LEU A 94 17.71 4.51 12.29
CA LEU A 94 16.60 4.70 11.36
C LEU A 94 15.28 4.11 11.85
N MET A 95 15.34 2.96 12.53
CA MET A 95 14.14 2.23 12.96
C MET A 95 13.64 2.59 14.36
N ASN A 96 14.27 3.58 15.02
CA ASN A 96 13.77 4.07 16.30
C ASN A 96 12.35 4.60 16.18
N HIS A 97 11.55 4.33 17.21
CA HIS A 97 10.16 4.77 17.31
C HIS A 97 9.21 4.19 16.26
N LEU A 98 9.56 3.03 15.68
CA LEU A 98 8.71 2.28 14.75
C LEU A 98 8.30 0.93 15.36
N TYR A 99 7.10 0.47 15.02
CA TYR A 99 6.60 -0.83 15.49
C TYR A 99 7.51 -1.96 14.96
N PRO A 100 7.93 -2.90 15.83
CA PRO A 100 8.83 -3.98 15.43
C PRO A 100 8.30 -4.79 14.25
N ASP A 101 9.19 -5.22 13.37
CA ASP A 101 8.95 -6.12 12.23
C ASP A 101 7.95 -5.61 11.17
N MET A 102 7.40 -4.41 11.32
CA MET A 102 6.47 -3.84 10.33
C MET A 102 7.18 -3.36 9.08
N LEU A 103 8.34 -2.76 9.26
CA LEU A 103 9.14 -2.17 8.21
C LEU A 103 10.55 -2.75 8.20
N LYS A 104 11.18 -2.74 7.05
CA LYS A 104 12.59 -3.08 6.88
C LYS A 104 13.25 -2.03 5.99
N VAL A 105 14.37 -1.47 6.45
CA VAL A 105 15.15 -0.52 5.64
C VAL A 105 15.53 -1.14 4.29
N ASN A 106 15.33 -0.41 3.22
CA ASN A 106 15.87 -0.75 1.92
C ASN A 106 17.26 -0.12 1.78
N ASP A 107 18.27 -0.91 2.09
CA ASP A 107 19.69 -0.60 1.92
C ASP A 107 20.34 -1.39 0.76
N HIS A 108 19.51 -2.07 -0.03
CA HIS A 108 19.91 -2.81 -1.21
C HIS A 108 20.09 -1.90 -2.44
N ASP A 109 19.20 -0.95 -2.61
CA ASP A 109 19.27 0.05 -3.67
C ASP A 109 20.26 1.17 -3.32
N ASP A 110 20.61 2.00 -4.30
CA ASP A 110 21.53 3.13 -4.09
C ASP A 110 20.96 4.15 -3.09
N ILE A 111 21.39 4.02 -1.83
CA ILE A 111 20.95 4.88 -0.74
C ILE A 111 21.31 6.35 -0.96
N THR A 112 22.43 6.64 -1.65
CA THR A 112 22.85 8.01 -1.93
C THR A 112 21.97 8.70 -2.96
N ARG A 113 21.26 7.93 -3.74
CA ARG A 113 20.28 8.42 -4.71
C ARG A 113 18.89 8.59 -4.11
N TRP A 114 18.48 7.67 -3.26
CA TRP A 114 17.08 7.57 -2.83
C TRP A 114 16.81 8.09 -1.41
N TRP A 115 17.85 8.28 -0.60
CA TRP A 115 17.70 8.84 0.73
C TRP A 115 18.08 10.31 0.75
N GLU A 116 17.51 11.07 1.69
CA GLU A 116 17.91 12.45 1.97
C GLU A 116 18.17 12.64 3.45
N VAL A 117 19.29 13.26 3.75
CA VAL A 117 19.62 13.80 5.07
C VAL A 117 19.48 15.31 5.00
N ILE A 118 18.65 15.88 5.85
CA ILE A 118 18.30 17.30 5.81
C ILE A 118 18.61 17.96 7.15
N ASP A 119 19.34 19.07 7.10
CA ASP A 119 19.40 20.03 8.19
C ASP A 119 18.08 20.83 8.18
N ARG A 120 17.18 20.51 9.09
CA ARG A 120 15.84 21.12 9.17
C ARG A 120 15.86 22.54 9.65
N THR A 121 16.94 22.97 10.32
CA THR A 121 17.11 24.34 10.78
C THR A 121 17.37 25.29 9.61
N THR A 122 18.12 24.82 8.60
CA THR A 122 18.47 25.62 7.41
C THR A 122 17.69 25.24 6.16
N GLY A 123 17.13 24.00 6.10
CA GLY A 123 16.55 23.40 4.92
C GLY A 123 17.60 22.83 3.94
N GLU A 124 18.86 22.78 4.32
CA GLU A 124 19.95 22.28 3.48
C GLU A 124 19.91 20.75 3.40
N VAL A 125 19.98 20.22 2.18
CA VAL A 125 20.16 18.79 1.93
C VAL A 125 21.65 18.49 1.98
N LEU A 126 22.06 17.61 2.87
CA LEU A 126 23.47 17.24 3.01
C LEU A 126 23.90 16.36 1.83
N SER A 127 25.11 16.62 1.35
CA SER A 127 25.70 15.75 0.32
C SER A 127 26.02 14.37 0.88
N SER A 128 26.09 13.34 0.03
CA SER A 128 26.41 11.97 0.44
C SER A 128 27.79 11.80 1.08
N SER A 129 28.67 12.80 0.99
CA SER A 129 29.97 12.80 1.68
C SER A 129 29.91 13.29 3.12
N GLU A 130 28.79 13.91 3.54
CA GLU A 130 28.61 14.46 4.88
C GLU A 130 27.93 13.50 5.85
N TRP A 131 27.48 12.35 5.36
CA TRP A 131 26.90 11.29 6.18
C TRP A 131 27.31 9.90 5.72
N SER A 132 27.16 8.94 6.58
CA SER A 132 27.40 7.53 6.28
C SER A 132 26.32 6.67 6.92
N TYR A 133 26.06 5.49 6.34
CA TYR A 133 25.13 4.51 6.86
C TYR A 133 25.86 3.22 7.22
N ASP A 134 25.58 2.69 8.40
CA ASP A 134 26.05 1.38 8.84
C ASP A 134 24.88 0.39 8.83
N SER A 135 24.88 -0.54 7.88
CA SER A 135 23.85 -1.57 7.75
C SER A 135 23.82 -2.58 8.90
N ALA A 136 24.94 -2.73 9.64
CA ALA A 136 24.98 -3.65 10.77
C ALA A 136 24.24 -3.10 12.00
N THR A 137 24.26 -1.79 12.18
CA THR A 137 23.58 -1.13 13.30
C THR A 137 22.27 -0.47 12.90
N GLY A 138 22.10 -0.12 11.62
CA GLY A 138 20.97 0.65 11.11
C GLY A 138 21.08 2.16 11.39
N ASP A 139 22.30 2.64 11.63
CA ASP A 139 22.55 4.03 11.99
C ASP A 139 23.02 4.85 10.79
N VAL A 140 22.49 6.06 10.67
CA VAL A 140 23.07 7.13 9.84
C VAL A 140 23.88 8.04 10.73
N THR A 141 25.17 8.18 10.43
CA THR A 141 26.04 9.14 11.10
C THR A 141 26.24 10.37 10.23
N ILE A 142 25.93 11.53 10.76
CA ILE A 142 26.16 12.84 10.13
C ILE A 142 27.48 13.39 10.66
N HIS A 143 28.37 13.77 9.75
CA HIS A 143 29.68 14.32 10.04
C HIS A 143 29.63 15.84 9.88
N ASN A 144 30.36 16.56 10.72
CA ASN A 144 30.37 18.03 10.76
C ASN A 144 28.97 18.64 10.98
N ALA A 145 28.14 17.97 11.78
CA ALA A 145 26.85 18.50 12.21
C ALA A 145 27.06 19.84 12.96
N LYS A 146 26.11 20.76 12.77
CA LYS A 146 26.13 22.04 13.48
C LYS A 146 25.39 21.89 14.81
N GLU A 147 26.02 22.26 15.91
CA GLU A 147 25.38 22.22 17.23
C GLU A 147 24.06 23.00 17.25
N PHE A 148 23.06 22.44 17.89
CA PHE A 148 21.69 22.95 18.01
C PHE A 148 20.90 23.03 16.70
N HIS A 149 21.42 22.43 15.61
CA HIS A 149 20.60 22.21 14.42
C HIS A 149 19.84 20.88 14.52
N ASP A 150 18.66 20.84 13.93
CA ASP A 150 17.83 19.65 13.85
C ASP A 150 18.05 18.93 12.52
N TYR A 151 18.18 17.62 12.58
CA TYR A 151 18.41 16.77 11.42
C TYR A 151 17.35 15.69 11.30
N THR A 152 17.02 15.32 10.05
CA THR A 152 16.18 14.18 9.74
C THR A 152 16.82 13.36 8.62
N VAL A 153 16.48 12.08 8.61
CA VAL A 153 16.80 11.17 7.51
C VAL A 153 15.48 10.67 6.90
N SER A 154 15.33 10.85 5.60
CA SER A 154 14.26 10.26 4.81
C SER A 154 14.82 9.10 4.03
N PHE A 155 14.24 7.90 4.19
CA PHE A 155 14.74 6.66 3.63
C PHE A 155 13.62 5.75 3.11
N LEU A 156 13.95 4.85 2.20
CA LEU A 156 13.03 3.83 1.72
C LEU A 156 12.97 2.65 2.70
N ALA A 157 11.76 2.16 2.95
CA ALA A 157 11.55 0.95 3.73
C ALA A 157 10.54 0.02 3.04
N TYR A 158 10.81 -1.28 3.07
CA TYR A 158 9.86 -2.31 2.69
C TYR A 158 8.76 -2.45 3.74
N ILE A 159 7.52 -2.57 3.29
CA ILE A 159 6.37 -2.86 4.16
C ILE A 159 6.30 -4.37 4.33
N MET A 160 6.84 -4.88 5.44
CA MET A 160 6.98 -6.32 5.70
C MET A 160 5.66 -7.01 5.98
N TRP A 161 4.65 -6.24 6.41
CA TRP A 161 3.27 -6.68 6.48
C TRP A 161 2.34 -5.47 6.53
N ASP A 162 1.15 -5.64 5.96
CA ASP A 162 0.15 -4.58 5.86
C ASP A 162 -0.81 -4.61 7.04
N PRO A 163 -0.75 -3.61 7.95
CA PRO A 163 -1.66 -3.54 9.09
C PRO A 163 -3.08 -3.12 8.72
N VAL A 164 -3.29 -2.58 7.53
CA VAL A 164 -4.63 -2.12 7.09
C VAL A 164 -5.65 -3.25 7.08
N HIS A 165 -5.27 -4.39 6.53
CA HIS A 165 -6.12 -5.57 6.55
C HIS A 165 -6.36 -6.08 7.96
N MET A 166 -5.40 -5.81 8.84
CA MET A 166 -5.32 -6.27 10.20
C MET A 166 -5.16 -5.10 11.19
N TYR A 167 -5.63 -3.90 10.83
CA TYR A 167 -5.41 -2.72 11.66
C TYR A 167 -5.86 -2.93 13.11
N ASN A 168 -6.87 -3.72 13.32
CA ASN A 168 -7.30 -4.11 14.65
C ASN A 168 -6.34 -5.09 15.36
N ALA A 169 -5.46 -5.76 14.62
CA ALA A 169 -4.51 -6.70 15.23
C ALA A 169 -3.48 -6.00 16.10
N VAL A 170 -2.96 -4.84 15.68
CA VAL A 170 -2.01 -4.07 16.48
C VAL A 170 -2.69 -3.48 17.72
N THR A 171 -3.86 -2.87 17.56
CA THR A 171 -4.59 -2.21 18.66
C THR A 171 -5.32 -3.19 19.56
N ASN A 172 -5.77 -4.34 19.05
CA ASN A 172 -6.54 -5.33 19.78
C ASN A 172 -5.72 -6.56 20.23
N GLY A 173 -4.44 -6.61 19.87
CA GLY A 173 -3.55 -7.71 20.25
C GLY A 173 -3.89 -9.06 19.60
N TRP A 174 -4.47 -9.06 18.42
CA TRP A 174 -4.77 -10.30 17.68
C TRP A 174 -3.49 -10.99 17.23
N THR A 175 -3.38 -12.28 17.48
CA THR A 175 -2.17 -13.08 17.23
C THR A 175 -2.39 -14.29 16.32
N ASN A 176 -3.63 -14.66 16.03
CA ASN A 176 -4.01 -15.88 15.32
C ASN A 176 -4.38 -15.62 13.85
N PHE A 177 -3.62 -14.80 13.16
CA PHE A 177 -3.82 -14.49 11.75
C PHE A 177 -2.48 -14.47 11.01
N GLU A 178 -2.51 -14.67 9.71
CA GLU A 178 -1.33 -14.51 8.87
C GLU A 178 -1.13 -13.05 8.48
N LYS A 179 0.01 -12.47 8.85
CA LYS A 179 0.41 -11.12 8.41
C LYS A 179 0.57 -11.11 6.90
N GLN A 180 -0.21 -10.30 6.20
CA GLN A 180 -0.19 -10.20 4.75
C GLN A 180 0.94 -9.28 4.28
N ILE A 181 1.73 -9.76 3.34
CA ILE A 181 2.82 -9.00 2.70
C ILE A 181 2.26 -8.40 1.41
N THR A 182 2.42 -7.09 1.25
CA THR A 182 2.03 -6.40 0.03
C THR A 182 3.18 -6.35 -0.97
N PHE A 183 2.85 -6.37 -2.26
CA PHE A 183 3.83 -6.27 -3.35
C PHE A 183 3.43 -5.17 -4.35
N ASP A 184 4.41 -4.53 -4.97
CA ASP A 184 4.20 -3.40 -5.87
C ASP A 184 3.91 -3.88 -7.30
N VAL A 185 2.63 -3.90 -7.65
CA VAL A 185 2.12 -4.33 -8.96
C VAL A 185 2.60 -3.44 -10.13
N ARG A 186 3.20 -2.29 -9.88
CA ARG A 186 3.77 -1.43 -10.93
C ARG A 186 5.14 -1.91 -11.40
N GLN A 187 5.83 -2.73 -10.62
CA GLN A 187 7.07 -3.35 -11.05
C GLN A 187 6.78 -4.42 -12.13
N PRO A 188 7.55 -4.50 -13.22
CA PRO A 188 7.23 -5.34 -14.37
C PRO A 188 7.01 -6.82 -14.05
N LYS A 189 7.81 -7.37 -13.12
CA LYS A 189 7.70 -8.77 -12.69
C LYS A 189 6.41 -9.01 -11.91
N THR A 190 6.12 -8.15 -10.95
CA THR A 190 4.89 -8.19 -10.15
C THR A 190 3.66 -7.94 -11.02
N HIS A 191 3.74 -7.01 -11.96
CA HIS A 191 2.65 -6.72 -12.90
C HIS A 191 2.25 -7.98 -13.67
N LYS A 192 3.23 -8.60 -14.34
CA LYS A 192 3.00 -9.85 -15.08
C LYS A 192 2.36 -10.92 -14.20
N TYR A 193 2.95 -11.15 -13.03
CA TYR A 193 2.44 -12.12 -12.06
C TYR A 193 0.99 -11.82 -11.65
N SER A 194 0.68 -10.57 -11.31
CA SER A 194 -0.66 -10.17 -10.84
C SER A 194 -1.71 -10.35 -11.93
N MET A 195 -1.39 -10.07 -13.19
CA MET A 195 -2.32 -10.28 -14.31
C MET A 195 -2.54 -11.78 -14.59
N GLU A 196 -1.50 -12.60 -14.50
CA GLU A 196 -1.64 -14.07 -14.61
C GLU A 196 -2.47 -14.64 -13.45
N ARG A 197 -2.25 -14.14 -12.23
CA ARG A 197 -3.02 -14.52 -11.05
C ARG A 197 -4.50 -14.14 -11.17
N LEU A 198 -4.81 -12.97 -11.72
CA LEU A 198 -6.18 -12.55 -11.99
C LEU A 198 -6.88 -13.49 -12.99
N ARG A 199 -6.22 -13.82 -14.10
CA ARG A 199 -6.77 -14.77 -15.08
C ARG A 199 -7.02 -16.15 -14.46
N LYS A 200 -6.10 -16.61 -13.60
CA LYS A 200 -6.26 -17.86 -12.86
C LYS A 200 -7.45 -17.79 -11.91
N PHE A 201 -7.58 -16.69 -11.14
CA PHE A 201 -8.70 -16.49 -10.22
C PHE A 201 -10.04 -16.56 -10.95
N ILE A 202 -10.17 -15.89 -12.09
CA ILE A 202 -11.39 -15.92 -12.92
C ILE A 202 -11.73 -17.32 -13.35
N LYS A 203 -10.74 -18.09 -13.80
CA LYS A 203 -10.92 -19.48 -14.25
C LYS A 203 -11.32 -20.41 -13.11
N ASP A 204 -10.70 -20.26 -11.95
CA ASP A 204 -10.89 -21.14 -10.81
C ASP A 204 -12.20 -20.87 -10.06
N ASN A 205 -12.81 -19.68 -10.27
CA ASN A 205 -14.04 -19.26 -9.61
C ASN A 205 -15.21 -19.04 -10.61
N PRO A 206 -15.68 -20.09 -11.28
CA PRO A 206 -16.74 -19.97 -12.28
C PRO A 206 -18.08 -19.49 -11.70
N HIS A 207 -18.31 -19.69 -10.41
CA HIS A 207 -19.51 -19.27 -9.68
C HIS A 207 -19.57 -17.77 -9.41
N VAL A 208 -18.45 -17.06 -9.46
CA VAL A 208 -18.39 -15.60 -9.28
C VAL A 208 -18.93 -14.90 -10.54
N ASP A 209 -19.85 -13.98 -10.37
CA ASP A 209 -20.39 -13.16 -11.46
C ASP A 209 -19.68 -11.81 -11.59
N VAL A 210 -19.32 -11.21 -10.46
CA VAL A 210 -18.69 -9.88 -10.38
C VAL A 210 -17.40 -9.94 -9.57
N ILE A 211 -16.32 -9.46 -10.15
CA ILE A 211 -15.06 -9.26 -9.41
C ILE A 211 -15.05 -7.85 -8.84
N ARG A 212 -14.93 -7.77 -7.52
CA ARG A 212 -14.89 -6.51 -6.78
C ARG A 212 -13.46 -6.15 -6.44
N TYR A 213 -12.96 -5.09 -7.04
CA TYR A 213 -11.64 -4.54 -6.75
C TYR A 213 -11.71 -3.53 -5.62
N THR A 214 -10.85 -3.66 -4.60
CA THR A 214 -10.82 -2.74 -3.45
C THR A 214 -9.62 -1.82 -3.50
N THR A 215 -8.49 -2.32 -3.94
CA THR A 215 -7.23 -1.57 -4.05
C THR A 215 -6.48 -2.07 -5.27
N PHE A 216 -5.77 -1.18 -5.96
CA PHE A 216 -5.06 -1.52 -7.18
C PHE A 216 -3.58 -1.80 -6.92
N PHE A 217 -2.78 -0.85 -6.50
CA PHE A 217 -1.37 -1.05 -6.26
C PHE A 217 -0.85 -0.52 -4.91
N HIS A 218 -1.70 -0.04 -4.07
CA HIS A 218 -1.34 0.32 -2.70
C HIS A 218 -2.45 -0.05 -1.74
N GLN A 219 -2.12 -0.01 -0.48
CA GLN A 219 -3.05 -0.17 0.62
C GLN A 219 -3.11 1.14 1.40
N PHE A 220 -4.24 1.37 2.02
CA PHE A 220 -4.31 2.30 3.13
C PHE A 220 -3.38 1.80 4.24
N THR A 221 -2.28 2.51 4.49
CA THR A 221 -1.23 2.02 5.37
C THR A 221 -1.21 2.81 6.68
N LEU A 222 -1.29 2.09 7.77
CA LEU A 222 -1.09 2.61 9.12
C LEU A 222 0.34 2.33 9.58
N ILE A 223 1.04 3.34 10.04
CA ILE A 223 2.35 3.18 10.64
C ILE A 223 2.24 3.40 12.14
N PHE A 224 2.66 2.40 12.88
CA PHE A 224 2.61 2.40 14.34
C PHE A 224 3.99 2.64 14.94
N ASP A 225 4.01 3.23 16.12
CA ASP A 225 5.22 3.35 16.93
C ASP A 225 5.46 2.07 17.77
N GLU A 226 6.58 2.03 18.49
CA GLU A 226 6.99 0.91 19.34
C GLU A 226 6.00 0.58 20.46
N LEU A 227 5.10 1.50 20.79
CA LEU A 227 4.05 1.33 21.79
C LEU A 227 2.69 0.97 21.16
N ALA A 228 2.68 0.57 19.90
CA ALA A 228 1.46 0.28 19.13
C ALA A 228 0.49 1.47 19.02
N ARG A 229 1.00 2.69 19.08
CA ARG A 229 0.23 3.90 18.82
C ARG A 229 0.41 4.28 17.35
N GLU A 230 -0.66 4.73 16.72
CA GLU A 230 -0.62 5.21 15.35
C GLU A 230 0.31 6.41 15.23
N LYS A 231 1.34 6.29 14.42
CA LYS A 231 2.33 7.33 14.16
C LYS A 231 1.89 8.24 13.03
N TYR A 232 1.46 7.66 11.94
CA TYR A 232 0.80 8.35 10.85
C TYR A 232 0.03 7.37 9.96
N VAL A 233 -0.85 7.92 9.15
CA VAL A 233 -1.72 7.20 8.25
C VAL A 233 -1.52 7.73 6.84
N ASP A 234 -1.27 6.85 5.91
CA ASP A 234 -1.34 7.18 4.48
C ASP A 234 -2.77 7.02 3.97
N TRP A 235 -3.60 7.98 4.28
CA TRP A 235 -5.01 8.00 3.87
C TRP A 235 -5.20 8.13 2.36
N TYR A 236 -4.21 8.69 1.69
CA TYR A 236 -4.29 8.98 0.26
C TYR A 236 -3.51 8.00 -0.60
N GLY A 237 -2.79 7.07 0.01
CA GLY A 237 -2.11 5.98 -0.65
C GLY A 237 -0.91 6.35 -1.52
N TYR A 238 -0.49 7.58 -1.56
CA TYR A 238 0.54 8.04 -2.47
C TYR A 238 1.95 8.00 -1.90
N SER A 239 2.09 7.96 -0.59
CA SER A 239 3.40 7.79 0.06
C SER A 239 3.75 6.33 0.31
N ALA A 240 2.75 5.44 0.35
CA ALA A 240 2.93 4.03 0.64
C ALA A 240 3.28 3.18 -0.59
N SER A 241 3.25 3.74 -1.78
CA SER A 241 3.52 2.99 -3.01
C SER A 241 4.63 3.60 -3.82
N VAL A 242 5.85 3.43 -3.37
CA VAL A 242 7.06 3.83 -4.08
C VAL A 242 7.98 2.63 -4.26
N SER A 243 8.82 2.69 -5.27
CA SER A 243 9.98 1.81 -5.47
C SER A 243 10.97 2.55 -6.36
N PRO A 244 12.25 2.22 -6.34
CA PRO A 244 13.21 2.82 -7.25
C PRO A 244 12.77 2.77 -8.71
N TYR A 245 12.17 1.67 -9.15
CA TYR A 245 11.64 1.53 -10.50
C TYR A 245 10.58 2.59 -10.81
N ILE A 246 9.56 2.73 -9.97
CA ILE A 246 8.45 3.67 -10.25
C ILE A 246 8.90 5.13 -10.13
N LEU A 247 9.82 5.42 -9.22
CA LEU A 247 10.41 6.74 -9.09
C LEU A 247 11.23 7.12 -10.33
N GLU A 248 11.95 6.16 -10.93
CA GLU A 248 12.63 6.39 -12.21
C GLU A 248 11.67 6.62 -13.38
N GLN A 249 10.50 5.94 -13.39
CA GLN A 249 9.48 6.22 -14.41
C GLN A 249 8.91 7.63 -14.25
N PHE A 250 8.66 8.05 -13.00
CA PHE A 250 8.26 9.42 -12.71
C PHE A 250 9.29 10.44 -13.20
N GLU A 251 10.58 10.27 -12.84
CA GLU A 251 11.66 11.15 -13.28
C GLU A 251 11.73 11.30 -14.81
N LYS A 252 11.57 10.17 -15.53
CA LYS A 252 11.55 10.17 -17.00
C LYS A 252 10.38 10.96 -17.57
N GLU A 253 9.22 10.90 -16.93
CA GLU A 253 8.03 11.60 -17.38
C GLU A 253 8.10 13.09 -17.14
N VAL A 254 8.52 13.50 -15.94
CA VAL A 254 8.52 14.92 -15.55
C VAL A 254 9.80 15.68 -15.92
N GLY A 255 10.90 14.98 -16.17
CA GLY A 255 12.17 15.56 -16.60
C GLY A 255 13.02 16.12 -15.47
N TYR A 256 12.71 15.83 -14.21
CA TYR A 256 13.51 16.21 -13.03
C TYR A 256 13.60 15.05 -12.03
N LYS A 257 14.62 15.12 -11.15
CA LYS A 257 14.86 14.08 -10.14
C LYS A 257 13.80 14.11 -9.05
N PHE A 258 13.38 12.92 -8.63
CA PHE A 258 12.53 12.77 -7.46
C PHE A 258 13.32 13.07 -6.18
N ARG A 259 12.64 13.66 -5.21
CA ARG A 259 13.12 13.84 -3.84
C ARG A 259 12.10 13.35 -2.83
N PRO A 260 12.52 12.66 -1.76
CA PRO A 260 11.61 12.27 -0.67
C PRO A 260 10.76 13.42 -0.14
N GLU A 261 11.34 14.62 -0.11
CA GLU A 261 10.67 15.82 0.37
C GLU A 261 9.41 16.21 -0.42
N PHE A 262 9.28 15.77 -1.66
CA PHE A 262 8.05 15.98 -2.45
C PHE A 262 6.83 15.31 -1.81
N ILE A 263 7.02 14.19 -1.12
CA ILE A 263 5.97 13.47 -0.39
C ILE A 263 5.97 13.88 1.09
N ILE A 264 7.15 13.91 1.70
CA ILE A 264 7.31 14.07 3.14
C ILE A 264 6.97 15.49 3.60
N ASP A 265 7.29 16.52 2.80
CA ASP A 265 6.94 17.92 3.04
C ASP A 265 7.14 18.33 4.51
N GLN A 266 8.40 18.36 4.95
CA GLN A 266 8.78 18.74 6.32
C GLN A 266 8.15 17.83 7.42
N GLY A 267 7.83 16.59 7.08
CA GLY A 267 7.23 15.62 7.99
C GLY A 267 5.70 15.64 8.04
N TYR A 268 5.05 16.44 7.20
CA TYR A 268 3.58 16.50 7.12
C TYR A 268 2.96 15.53 6.11
N MET A 269 3.80 14.77 5.39
CA MET A 269 3.36 13.82 4.37
C MET A 269 2.38 14.44 3.35
N ASN A 270 2.67 15.68 2.94
CA ASN A 270 1.78 16.50 2.11
C ASN A 270 0.31 16.41 2.53
N ASN A 271 0.08 16.57 3.82
CA ASN A 271 -1.24 16.51 4.40
C ASN A 271 -2.24 17.40 3.60
N PRO A 272 -3.49 16.95 3.38
CA PRO A 272 -4.50 17.68 2.61
C PRO A 272 -4.82 19.08 3.12
N TYR A 273 -4.42 19.40 4.33
CA TYR A 273 -4.57 20.74 4.91
C TYR A 273 -3.43 21.70 4.55
N ARG A 274 -2.44 21.24 3.79
CA ARG A 274 -1.34 22.07 3.30
C ARG A 274 -1.53 22.36 1.82
N ILE A 275 -1.01 23.49 1.37
CA ILE A 275 -0.96 23.82 -0.06
C ILE A 275 0.05 22.86 -0.72
N PRO A 276 -0.38 22.00 -1.66
CA PRO A 276 0.52 21.05 -2.29
C PRO A 276 1.58 21.75 -3.12
N SER A 277 2.81 21.25 -3.09
CA SER A 277 3.85 21.67 -4.01
C SER A 277 3.53 21.23 -5.45
N LYS A 278 4.19 21.87 -6.43
CA LYS A 278 4.08 21.44 -7.83
C LYS A 278 4.54 19.99 -8.00
N GLU A 279 5.66 19.64 -7.39
CA GLU A 279 6.28 18.34 -7.46
C GLU A 279 5.38 17.25 -6.88
N PHE A 280 4.74 17.51 -5.74
CA PHE A 280 3.73 16.62 -5.18
C PHE A 280 2.52 16.47 -6.10
N THR A 281 2.05 17.56 -6.68
CA THR A 281 0.92 17.53 -7.64
C THR A 281 1.28 16.72 -8.89
N ASP A 282 2.49 16.89 -9.43
CA ASP A 282 2.98 16.10 -10.56
C ASP A 282 3.08 14.62 -10.22
N PHE A 283 3.57 14.29 -9.00
CA PHE A 283 3.64 12.91 -8.53
C PHE A 283 2.25 12.28 -8.37
N GLN A 284 1.30 12.99 -7.78
CA GLN A 284 -0.09 12.52 -7.70
C GLN A 284 -0.70 12.29 -9.08
N ALA A 285 -0.48 13.20 -10.03
CA ALA A 285 -0.98 13.06 -11.40
C ALA A 285 -0.37 11.85 -12.11
N PHE A 286 0.93 11.60 -11.90
CA PHE A 286 1.60 10.40 -12.38
C PHE A 286 0.97 9.12 -11.78
N GLN A 287 0.80 9.08 -10.46
CA GLN A 287 0.20 7.94 -9.77
C GLN A 287 -1.22 7.63 -10.28
N ARG A 288 -2.04 8.65 -10.46
CA ARG A 288 -3.41 8.48 -11.01
C ARG A 288 -3.41 7.85 -12.39
N ARG A 289 -2.46 8.23 -13.26
CA ARG A 289 -2.35 7.61 -14.58
C ARG A 289 -1.95 6.15 -14.52
N GLU A 290 -1.04 5.81 -13.61
CA GLU A 290 -0.65 4.40 -13.41
C GLU A 290 -1.80 3.57 -12.84
N VAL A 291 -2.58 4.11 -11.88
CA VAL A 291 -3.80 3.46 -11.38
C VAL A 291 -4.81 3.24 -12.51
N ALA A 292 -5.06 4.25 -13.32
CA ALA A 292 -6.03 4.16 -14.42
C ALA A 292 -5.62 3.12 -15.47
N LYS A 293 -4.32 3.03 -15.81
CA LYS A 293 -3.81 1.99 -16.72
C LYS A 293 -4.02 0.59 -16.16
N LEU A 294 -3.65 0.38 -14.90
CA LEU A 294 -3.81 -0.90 -14.23
C LEU A 294 -5.29 -1.29 -14.12
N ALA A 295 -6.13 -0.36 -13.70
CA ALA A 295 -7.57 -0.60 -13.57
C ALA A 295 -8.19 -0.99 -14.90
N LYS A 296 -7.83 -0.29 -15.99
CA LYS A 296 -8.30 -0.63 -17.32
C LYS A 296 -7.91 -2.04 -17.72
N GLU A 297 -6.65 -2.41 -17.56
CA GLU A 297 -6.16 -3.75 -17.90
C GLU A 297 -6.87 -4.85 -17.11
N MET A 298 -7.07 -4.64 -15.80
CA MET A 298 -7.77 -5.60 -14.94
C MET A 298 -9.25 -5.74 -15.34
N VAL A 299 -9.92 -4.65 -15.68
CA VAL A 299 -11.30 -4.67 -16.18
C VAL A 299 -11.39 -5.40 -17.51
N ASP A 300 -10.48 -5.13 -18.43
CA ASP A 300 -10.43 -5.82 -19.73
C ASP A 300 -10.26 -7.34 -19.54
N ILE A 301 -9.32 -7.78 -18.70
CA ILE A 301 -9.12 -9.20 -18.35
C ILE A 301 -10.37 -9.81 -17.74
N THR A 302 -11.07 -9.07 -16.87
CA THR A 302 -12.30 -9.53 -16.22
C THR A 302 -13.41 -9.75 -17.24
N HIS A 303 -13.60 -8.81 -18.14
CA HIS A 303 -14.62 -8.90 -19.22
C HIS A 303 -14.27 -10.00 -20.21
N GLU A 304 -12.99 -10.16 -20.59
CA GLU A 304 -12.52 -11.29 -21.43
C GLU A 304 -12.85 -12.64 -20.77
N GLY A 305 -12.79 -12.70 -19.46
CA GLY A 305 -13.18 -13.88 -18.67
C GLY A 305 -14.68 -14.06 -18.48
N GLY A 306 -15.52 -13.20 -19.09
CA GLY A 306 -16.97 -13.28 -19.02
C GLY A 306 -17.57 -12.83 -17.67
N LYS A 307 -16.81 -12.07 -16.87
CA LYS A 307 -17.24 -11.55 -15.57
C LYS A 307 -17.50 -10.04 -15.66
N GLU A 308 -18.28 -9.52 -14.71
CA GLU A 308 -18.41 -8.08 -14.50
C GLU A 308 -17.32 -7.59 -13.55
N ALA A 309 -16.91 -6.33 -13.70
CA ALA A 309 -15.98 -5.66 -12.80
C ALA A 309 -16.71 -4.61 -11.97
N MET A 310 -16.44 -4.59 -10.68
CA MET A 310 -16.88 -3.56 -9.75
C MET A 310 -15.69 -2.94 -9.06
N MET A 311 -15.58 -1.63 -9.09
CA MET A 311 -14.56 -0.90 -8.33
C MET A 311 -15.17 -0.35 -7.06
N PHE A 312 -14.49 -0.57 -5.95
CA PHE A 312 -14.83 0.05 -4.69
C PHE A 312 -14.00 1.32 -4.52
N LEU A 313 -14.67 2.46 -4.61
CA LEU A 313 -14.06 3.77 -4.39
C LEU A 313 -14.31 4.17 -2.94
N GLY A 314 -13.24 4.22 -2.15
CA GLY A 314 -13.32 4.64 -0.76
C GLY A 314 -13.30 6.16 -0.62
N ASP A 315 -14.03 6.69 0.34
CA ASP A 315 -14.19 8.13 0.55
C ASP A 315 -12.86 8.86 0.79
N HIS A 316 -11.87 8.18 1.33
CA HIS A 316 -10.61 8.78 1.77
C HIS A 316 -9.44 8.57 0.80
N TRP A 317 -9.59 7.68 -0.15
CA TRP A 317 -8.55 7.30 -1.12
C TRP A 317 -8.78 7.86 -2.52
N ILE A 318 -9.75 8.76 -2.64
CA ILE A 318 -10.22 9.35 -3.91
C ILE A 318 -9.09 9.94 -4.77
N GLY A 319 -8.00 10.36 -4.16
CA GLY A 319 -6.88 10.90 -4.91
C GLY A 319 -6.18 9.90 -5.82
N MET A 320 -6.33 8.61 -5.60
CA MET A 320 -5.59 7.53 -6.25
C MET A 320 -6.48 6.52 -6.98
N GLU A 321 -7.77 6.74 -6.97
CA GLU A 321 -8.72 5.91 -7.70
C GLU A 321 -8.73 6.25 -9.19
N PRO A 322 -9.02 5.29 -10.07
CA PRO A 322 -9.01 5.47 -11.52
C PRO A 322 -10.12 6.41 -12.03
#